data_8cc196f88e4a430d68d6d9df1546e8ab
#
_entry.id   8cc196f88e4a430d68d6d9df1546e8ab
#
_cell.length_a   1.000
_cell.length_b   1.000
_cell.length_c   1.000
_cell.angle_alpha   90.00
_cell.angle_beta   90.00
_cell.angle_gamma   90.00
#
_symmetry.space_group_name_H-M   'P 1'
#
loop_
_entity.id
_entity.type
_entity.pdbx_description
1 polymer ?
#
loop_
_entity_poly.entity_id
_entity_poly.type
_entity_poly.pdbx_seq_one_letter_code
_entity_poly.pdbx_strand_id
1 'polypeptide(L)'
;MFKIAVLVSGSGTNMLQLIKNDIKIDCIIADRECKAEKIADEYKIDFIRLTRNKEISQKILALLELRKTDLIVLAGFLSILDGEILEKYKNKIINIHPSLLPKYGGVGMHGMNVHKAVFESGDKESGCTVHYVTGAVDGGEIIAQTRVDISAAQSPEEIQKLVLEHEWKLLPAVVKELINKRKWKFWREP
;
A
#
# COMPACT_ATOMS: atom_id res chain seq x y z
N MET A 1 9.81 -19.63 -2.64
CA MET A 1 8.62 -19.07 -1.92
C MET A 1 8.44 -17.63 -2.40
N PHE A 2 7.20 -17.16 -2.66
CA PHE A 2 6.92 -15.79 -3.08
C PHE A 2 7.15 -14.82 -1.90
N LYS A 3 8.03 -13.85 -2.09
CA LYS A 3 8.49 -12.93 -1.05
C LYS A 3 7.84 -11.56 -1.19
N ILE A 4 7.20 -11.10 -0.13
CA ILE A 4 6.49 -9.83 -0.08
C ILE A 4 7.17 -8.91 0.93
N ALA A 5 7.52 -7.71 0.52
CA ALA A 5 7.91 -6.64 1.41
C ALA A 5 6.76 -5.64 1.55
N VAL A 6 6.48 -5.21 2.78
CA VAL A 6 5.46 -4.20 3.06
C VAL A 6 6.12 -2.93 3.56
N LEU A 7 5.82 -1.80 2.93
CA LEU A 7 6.34 -0.48 3.29
C LEU A 7 5.26 0.31 4.04
N VAL A 8 5.62 0.90 5.17
CA VAL A 8 4.71 1.58 6.09
C VAL A 8 5.31 2.88 6.64
N SER A 9 4.46 3.83 7.06
CA SER A 9 4.90 5.05 7.78
C SER A 9 4.06 5.34 9.03
N GLY A 10 3.05 4.51 9.33
CA GLY A 10 2.04 4.84 10.35
C GLY A 10 1.60 3.67 11.22
N SER A 11 0.28 3.56 11.41
CA SER A 11 -0.34 2.59 12.31
C SER A 11 -0.16 1.13 11.91
N GLY A 12 0.06 0.83 10.62
CA GLY A 12 0.18 -0.52 10.10
C GLY A 12 -1.13 -1.31 10.01
N THR A 13 -2.29 -0.65 10.04
CA THR A 13 -3.59 -1.33 10.03
C THR A 13 -3.82 -2.15 8.76
N ASN A 14 -3.47 -1.62 7.59
CA ASN A 14 -3.53 -2.35 6.32
C ASN A 14 -2.53 -3.53 6.30
N MET A 15 -1.31 -3.33 6.80
CA MET A 15 -0.32 -4.40 6.96
C MET A 15 -0.84 -5.52 7.88
N LEU A 16 -1.47 -5.17 9.01
CA LEU A 16 -2.08 -6.15 9.92
C LEU A 16 -3.14 -6.99 9.21
N GLN A 17 -3.93 -6.39 8.30
CA GLN A 17 -4.92 -7.16 7.55
C GLN A 17 -4.30 -8.14 6.55
N LEU A 18 -3.14 -7.82 5.98
CA LEU A 18 -2.40 -8.79 5.17
C LEU A 18 -2.02 -10.01 6.02
N ILE A 19 -1.49 -9.80 7.22
CA ILE A 19 -1.10 -10.86 8.17
C ILE A 19 -2.32 -11.70 8.56
N LYS A 20 -3.42 -11.06 8.99
CA LYS A 20 -4.66 -11.74 9.39
C LYS A 20 -5.34 -12.52 8.26
N ASN A 21 -4.99 -12.23 7.03
CA ASN A 21 -5.46 -12.94 5.84
C ASN A 21 -4.45 -14.00 5.35
N ASP A 22 -3.53 -14.46 6.21
CA ASP A 22 -2.55 -15.52 5.94
C ASP A 22 -1.56 -15.19 4.82
N ILE A 23 -1.33 -13.90 4.54
CA ILE A 23 -0.33 -13.46 3.59
C ILE A 23 1.01 -13.40 4.31
N LYS A 24 1.95 -14.24 3.86
CA LYS A 24 3.32 -14.27 4.42
C LYS A 24 4.11 -13.05 3.95
N ILE A 25 4.50 -12.21 4.91
CA ILE A 25 5.34 -11.04 4.70
C ILE A 25 6.80 -11.45 5.01
N ASP A 26 7.73 -11.18 4.10
CA ASP A 26 9.16 -11.47 4.28
C ASP A 26 9.82 -10.40 5.16
N CYS A 27 9.49 -9.14 4.95
CA CYS A 27 9.95 -8.04 5.79
C CYS A 27 9.01 -6.84 5.72
N ILE A 28 9.13 -5.98 6.74
CA ILE A 28 8.45 -4.69 6.83
C ILE A 28 9.52 -3.61 6.84
N ILE A 29 9.34 -2.58 6.01
CA ILE A 29 10.26 -1.44 5.94
C ILE A 29 9.48 -0.18 6.31
N ALA A 30 10.00 0.60 7.26
CA ALA A 30 9.43 1.88 7.65
C ALA A 30 10.40 3.03 7.35
N ASP A 31 9.87 4.19 6.93
CA ASP A 31 10.63 5.42 6.66
C ASP A 31 10.79 6.31 7.91
N ARG A 32 10.24 5.88 9.04
CA ARG A 32 10.24 6.57 10.33
C ARG A 32 9.85 5.64 11.47
N GLU A 33 9.99 6.12 12.70
CA GLU A 33 9.36 5.49 13.86
C GLU A 33 7.85 5.49 13.71
N CYS A 34 7.21 4.33 13.90
CA CYS A 34 5.77 4.18 13.72
C CYS A 34 5.20 2.98 14.49
N LYS A 35 3.87 3.00 14.71
CA LYS A 35 3.18 1.95 15.48
C LYS A 35 3.22 0.57 14.82
N ALA A 36 3.50 0.49 13.52
CA ALA A 36 3.61 -0.77 12.79
C ALA A 36 4.72 -1.68 13.34
N GLU A 37 5.77 -1.13 13.98
CA GLU A 37 6.85 -1.88 14.62
C GLU A 37 6.34 -2.86 15.68
N LYS A 38 5.39 -2.42 16.53
CA LYS A 38 4.77 -3.29 17.55
C LYS A 38 4.04 -4.50 16.94
N ILE A 39 3.41 -4.30 15.79
CA ILE A 39 2.75 -5.38 15.06
C ILE A 39 3.80 -6.36 14.50
N ALA A 40 4.88 -5.83 13.94
CA ALA A 40 5.98 -6.65 13.43
C ALA A 40 6.58 -7.54 14.52
N ASP A 41 6.82 -6.98 15.71
CA ASP A 41 7.33 -7.69 16.88
C ASP A 41 6.37 -8.79 17.33
N GLU A 42 5.06 -8.50 17.44
CA GLU A 42 4.03 -9.45 17.83
C GLU A 42 3.97 -10.67 16.91
N TYR A 43 4.06 -10.42 15.58
CA TYR A 43 4.01 -11.47 14.56
C TYR A 43 5.38 -12.02 14.17
N LYS A 44 6.47 -11.57 14.82
CA LYS A 44 7.86 -11.98 14.57
C LYS A 44 8.28 -11.83 13.11
N ILE A 45 7.90 -10.71 12.51
CA ILE A 45 8.28 -10.34 11.14
C ILE A 45 9.45 -9.36 11.22
N ASP A 46 10.44 -9.56 10.36
CA ASP A 46 11.62 -8.69 10.32
C ASP A 46 11.23 -7.25 9.97
N PHE A 47 11.57 -6.31 10.88
CA PHE A 47 11.23 -4.89 10.77
C PHE A 47 12.50 -4.06 10.57
N ILE A 48 12.54 -3.28 9.50
CA ILE A 48 13.69 -2.47 9.13
C ILE A 48 13.26 -1.00 9.10
N ARG A 49 13.84 -0.20 9.98
CA ARG A 49 13.60 1.24 9.99
C ARG A 49 14.72 1.96 9.23
N LEU A 50 14.35 2.72 8.22
CA LEU A 50 15.21 3.60 7.46
C LEU A 50 14.91 5.06 7.80
N THR A 51 15.92 5.90 7.78
CA THR A 51 15.73 7.35 7.90
C THR A 51 15.28 7.91 6.56
N ARG A 52 14.18 8.66 6.58
CA ARG A 52 13.67 9.38 5.41
C ARG A 52 14.69 10.42 4.95
N ASN A 53 15.23 10.24 3.75
CA ASN A 53 16.13 11.16 3.07
C ASN A 53 16.07 10.93 1.55
N LYS A 54 16.85 11.68 0.78
CA LYS A 54 16.89 11.57 -0.70
C LYS A 54 17.39 10.21 -1.20
N GLU A 55 18.07 9.43 -0.38
CA GLU A 55 18.61 8.11 -0.76
C GLU A 55 17.69 6.96 -0.36
N ILE A 56 16.49 7.25 0.16
CA ILE A 56 15.63 6.20 0.74
C ILE A 56 15.24 5.15 -0.31
N SER A 57 14.95 5.56 -1.54
CA SER A 57 14.61 4.64 -2.64
C SER A 57 15.75 3.69 -2.96
N GLN A 58 17.00 4.18 -2.98
CA GLN A 58 18.19 3.36 -3.22
C GLN A 58 18.44 2.36 -2.08
N LYS A 59 18.28 2.81 -0.82
CA LYS A 59 18.44 1.95 0.37
C LYS A 59 17.37 0.84 0.38
N ILE A 60 16.13 1.19 0.07
CA ILE A 60 15.05 0.21 -0.06
C ILE A 60 15.38 -0.78 -1.19
N LEU A 61 15.79 -0.30 -2.36
CA LEU A 61 16.14 -1.14 -3.49
C LEU A 61 17.21 -2.18 -3.13
N ALA A 62 18.32 -1.76 -2.51
CA ALA A 62 19.40 -2.65 -2.11
C ALA A 62 18.92 -3.76 -1.15
N LEU A 63 18.07 -3.42 -0.18
CA LEU A 63 17.49 -4.39 0.75
C LEU A 63 16.58 -5.40 0.03
N LEU A 64 15.74 -4.94 -0.88
CA LEU A 64 14.78 -5.76 -1.58
C LEU A 64 15.46 -6.72 -2.58
N GLU A 65 16.53 -6.27 -3.25
CA GLU A 65 17.36 -7.11 -4.12
C GLU A 65 18.08 -8.21 -3.33
N LEU A 66 18.71 -7.86 -2.19
CA LEU A 66 19.36 -8.82 -1.30
C LEU A 66 18.37 -9.91 -0.82
N ARG A 67 17.13 -9.50 -0.53
CA ARG A 67 16.07 -10.41 -0.08
C ARG A 67 15.41 -11.17 -1.23
N LYS A 68 15.66 -10.79 -2.48
CA LYS A 68 14.99 -11.34 -3.67
C LYS A 68 13.48 -11.18 -3.57
N THR A 69 13.03 -9.98 -3.24
CA THR A 69 11.62 -9.63 -3.08
C THR A 69 10.87 -9.74 -4.42
N ASP A 70 9.68 -10.30 -4.39
CA ASP A 70 8.85 -10.51 -5.58
C ASP A 70 7.77 -9.44 -5.75
N LEU A 71 7.22 -8.93 -4.64
CA LEU A 71 6.17 -7.92 -4.61
C LEU A 71 6.42 -6.93 -3.47
N ILE A 72 6.25 -5.66 -3.77
CA ILE A 72 6.31 -4.56 -2.80
C ILE A 72 4.90 -4.02 -2.61
N VAL A 73 4.45 -3.92 -1.37
CA VAL A 73 3.13 -3.38 -1.01
C VAL A 73 3.31 -2.11 -0.20
N LEU A 74 2.88 -0.97 -0.73
CA LEU A 74 2.81 0.27 0.02
C LEU A 74 1.49 0.29 0.81
N ALA A 75 1.58 0.26 2.13
CA ALA A 75 0.44 0.24 3.04
C ALA A 75 0.48 1.48 3.97
N GLY A 76 0.21 2.64 3.40
CA GLY A 76 0.36 3.92 4.09
C GLY A 76 1.83 4.34 4.21
N PHE A 77 2.61 4.17 3.17
CA PHE A 77 3.99 4.64 3.06
C PHE A 77 4.01 6.06 2.50
N LEU A 78 4.66 7.00 3.19
CA LEU A 78 4.59 8.42 2.90
C LEU A 78 5.82 8.98 2.14
N SER A 79 6.90 8.21 2.02
CA SER A 79 8.00 8.58 1.14
C SER A 79 7.65 8.25 -0.30
N ILE A 80 7.99 9.13 -1.22
CA ILE A 80 7.84 8.87 -2.66
C ILE A 80 9.00 8.00 -3.10
N LEU A 81 8.70 6.89 -3.74
CA LEU A 81 9.70 6.04 -4.39
C LEU A 81 10.05 6.64 -5.77
N ASP A 82 11.33 6.69 -6.08
CA ASP A 82 11.84 7.25 -7.32
C ASP A 82 13.07 6.48 -7.85
N GLY A 83 13.47 6.81 -9.07
CA GLY A 83 14.67 6.27 -9.70
C GLY A 83 14.58 4.77 -10.01
N GLU A 84 15.70 4.08 -9.86
CA GLU A 84 15.93 2.71 -10.34
C GLU A 84 14.95 1.66 -9.75
N ILE A 85 14.45 1.88 -8.53
CA ILE A 85 13.49 0.96 -7.92
C ILE A 85 12.20 0.81 -8.73
N LEU A 86 11.73 1.90 -9.36
CA LEU A 86 10.53 1.90 -10.19
C LEU A 86 10.73 1.10 -11.48
N GLU A 87 11.95 1.11 -12.03
CA GLU A 87 12.30 0.37 -13.23
C GLU A 87 12.47 -1.12 -12.94
N LYS A 88 13.27 -1.47 -11.92
CA LYS A 88 13.55 -2.86 -11.53
C LYS A 88 12.32 -3.60 -11.01
N TYR A 89 11.45 -2.89 -10.32
CA TYR A 89 10.20 -3.43 -9.77
C TYR A 89 8.96 -2.97 -10.55
N LYS A 90 9.12 -2.67 -11.86
CA LYS A 90 7.98 -2.34 -12.73
C LYS A 90 6.90 -3.41 -12.63
N ASN A 91 5.65 -3.00 -12.38
CA ASN A 91 4.49 -3.88 -12.16
C ASN A 91 4.65 -4.88 -10.99
N LYS A 92 5.53 -4.55 -10.02
CA LYS A 92 5.75 -5.31 -8.79
C LYS A 92 5.66 -4.44 -7.54
N ILE A 93 5.30 -3.16 -7.68
CA ILE A 93 5.00 -2.25 -6.57
C ILE A 93 3.54 -1.89 -6.67
N ILE A 94 2.78 -2.14 -5.62
CA ILE A 94 1.37 -1.76 -5.52
C ILE A 94 1.17 -0.82 -4.32
N ASN A 95 0.18 0.04 -4.43
CA ASN A 95 -0.23 0.95 -3.35
C ASN A 95 -1.73 0.83 -3.10
N ILE A 96 -2.16 0.96 -1.85
CA ILE A 96 -3.54 1.21 -1.47
C ILE A 96 -3.74 2.69 -1.21
N HIS A 97 -4.65 3.33 -1.95
CA HIS A 97 -4.99 4.74 -1.83
C HIS A 97 -6.45 4.91 -1.37
N PRO A 98 -6.73 5.79 -0.37
CA PRO A 98 -8.05 5.87 0.27
C PRO A 98 -9.05 6.74 -0.50
N SER A 99 -9.05 6.67 -1.82
CA SER A 99 -10.06 7.31 -2.69
C SER A 99 -10.31 6.51 -3.96
N LEU A 100 -11.31 6.91 -4.72
CA LEU A 100 -11.57 6.42 -6.08
C LEU A 100 -10.69 7.20 -7.07
N LEU A 101 -9.47 6.73 -7.30
CA LEU A 101 -8.57 7.36 -8.27
C LEU A 101 -9.21 7.44 -9.67
N PRO A 102 -8.94 8.52 -10.43
CA PRO A 102 -7.96 9.57 -10.18
C PRO A 102 -8.41 10.69 -9.23
N LYS A 103 -9.69 10.70 -8.76
CA LYS A 103 -10.15 11.71 -7.82
C LYS A 103 -9.37 11.62 -6.50
N TYR A 104 -9.00 12.76 -5.95
CA TYR A 104 -8.29 12.89 -4.67
C TYR A 104 -6.99 12.09 -4.61
N GLY A 105 -6.30 11.94 -5.75
CA GLY A 105 -4.94 11.41 -5.86
C GLY A 105 -3.91 12.51 -6.08
N GLY A 106 -2.62 12.14 -6.05
CA GLY A 106 -1.51 13.04 -6.35
C GLY A 106 -0.83 13.63 -5.13
N VAL A 107 0.08 14.58 -5.39
CA VAL A 107 0.94 15.17 -4.35
C VAL A 107 0.11 15.84 -3.24
N GLY A 108 0.39 15.47 -1.98
CA GLY A 108 -0.32 16.00 -0.81
C GLY A 108 -1.59 15.24 -0.44
N MET A 109 -2.12 14.39 -1.31
CA MET A 109 -3.31 13.58 -1.07
C MET A 109 -2.94 12.27 -0.34
N HIS A 110 -2.80 12.36 0.97
CA HIS A 110 -2.51 11.20 1.84
C HIS A 110 -3.15 11.37 3.22
N GLY A 111 -3.44 10.26 3.87
CA GLY A 111 -4.04 10.23 5.22
C GLY A 111 -5.33 11.04 5.28
N MET A 112 -5.48 11.87 6.31
CA MET A 112 -6.69 12.69 6.51
C MET A 112 -6.93 13.74 5.43
N ASN A 113 -5.92 14.16 4.68
CA ASN A 113 -6.09 15.17 3.62
C ASN A 113 -7.07 14.69 2.54
N VAL A 114 -7.01 13.40 2.19
CA VAL A 114 -7.94 12.78 1.23
C VAL A 114 -9.38 12.90 1.74
N HIS A 115 -9.63 12.45 2.96
CA HIS A 115 -10.98 12.43 3.53
C HIS A 115 -11.55 13.83 3.77
N LYS A 116 -10.70 14.81 4.13
CA LYS A 116 -11.09 16.22 4.21
C LYS A 116 -11.50 16.75 2.84
N ALA A 117 -10.71 16.51 1.80
CA ALA A 117 -11.03 16.95 0.45
C ALA A 117 -12.34 16.33 -0.06
N VAL A 118 -12.57 15.05 0.21
CA VAL A 118 -13.82 14.35 -0.12
C VAL A 118 -15.00 14.97 0.63
N PHE A 119 -14.86 15.23 1.93
CA PHE A 119 -15.92 15.84 2.75
C PHE A 119 -16.26 17.25 2.28
N GLU A 120 -15.25 18.08 2.03
CA GLU A 120 -15.38 19.46 1.56
C GLU A 120 -16.02 19.55 0.17
N SER A 121 -15.83 18.55 -0.69
CA SER A 121 -16.45 18.50 -2.02
C SER A 121 -17.95 18.21 -1.97
N GLY A 122 -18.47 17.66 -0.87
CA GLY A 122 -19.85 17.22 -0.75
C GLY A 122 -20.18 15.94 -1.53
N ASP A 123 -19.17 15.20 -2.01
CA ASP A 123 -19.37 13.90 -2.67
C ASP A 123 -20.14 12.94 -1.73
N LYS A 124 -21.02 12.13 -2.31
CA LYS A 124 -21.81 11.13 -1.58
C LYS A 124 -21.18 9.73 -1.66
N GLU A 125 -20.15 9.59 -2.46
CA GLU A 125 -19.43 8.36 -2.69
C GLU A 125 -17.92 8.62 -2.55
N SER A 126 -17.23 7.73 -1.87
CA SER A 126 -15.78 7.63 -1.80
C SER A 126 -15.35 6.19 -2.07
N GLY A 127 -14.18 5.79 -1.61
CA GLY A 127 -13.71 4.41 -1.75
C GLY A 127 -12.23 4.28 -1.58
N CYS A 128 -11.72 3.16 -2.06
CA CYS A 128 -10.29 2.90 -2.07
C CYS A 128 -9.85 2.25 -3.38
N THR A 129 -8.59 2.44 -3.73
CA THR A 129 -7.99 1.97 -4.98
C THR A 129 -6.69 1.24 -4.67
N VAL A 130 -6.52 0.03 -5.20
CA VAL A 130 -5.21 -0.61 -5.34
C VAL A 130 -4.73 -0.40 -6.77
N HIS A 131 -3.51 0.15 -6.92
CA HIS A 131 -2.92 0.47 -8.22
C HIS A 131 -1.43 0.13 -8.25
N TYR A 132 -0.88 -0.02 -9.44
CA TYR A 132 0.57 -0.10 -9.61
C TYR A 132 1.22 1.27 -9.36
N VAL A 133 2.41 1.25 -8.75
CA VAL A 133 3.18 2.47 -8.51
C VAL A 133 4.09 2.76 -9.70
N THR A 134 4.08 4.02 -10.12
CA THR A 134 4.92 4.57 -11.20
C THR A 134 5.60 5.86 -10.73
N GLY A 135 6.33 6.54 -11.62
CA GLY A 135 6.92 7.86 -11.32
C GLY A 135 5.89 8.98 -11.09
N ALA A 136 4.66 8.80 -11.57
CA ALA A 136 3.56 9.72 -11.26
C ALA A 136 2.88 9.30 -9.96
N VAL A 137 2.79 10.21 -8.99
CA VAL A 137 2.12 9.94 -7.70
C VAL A 137 0.65 9.58 -7.96
N ASP A 138 0.22 8.40 -7.48
CA ASP A 138 -1.12 7.82 -7.66
C ASP A 138 -1.57 7.66 -9.12
N GLY A 139 -0.64 7.79 -10.09
CA GLY A 139 -0.95 7.80 -11.53
C GLY A 139 -0.77 6.47 -12.25
N GLY A 140 -0.48 5.38 -11.54
CA GLY A 140 -0.30 4.05 -12.14
C GLY A 140 -1.61 3.35 -12.47
N GLU A 141 -1.52 2.28 -13.26
CA GLU A 141 -2.67 1.46 -13.66
C GLU A 141 -3.43 0.93 -12.44
N ILE A 142 -4.75 1.09 -12.47
CA ILE A 142 -5.66 0.62 -11.41
C ILE A 142 -5.82 -0.89 -11.54
N ILE A 143 -5.60 -1.62 -10.43
CA ILE A 143 -5.79 -3.06 -10.34
C ILE A 143 -7.23 -3.35 -9.89
N ALA A 144 -7.69 -2.66 -8.84
CA ALA A 144 -9.03 -2.81 -8.31
C ALA A 144 -9.46 -1.60 -7.50
N GLN A 145 -10.76 -1.34 -7.45
CA GLN A 145 -11.38 -0.29 -6.64
C GLN A 145 -12.60 -0.83 -5.91
N THR A 146 -12.88 -0.25 -4.76
CA THR A 146 -14.14 -0.47 -4.04
C THR A 146 -14.80 0.87 -3.75
N ARG A 147 -16.08 0.98 -4.13
CA ARG A 147 -16.92 2.16 -3.87
C ARG A 147 -17.55 2.05 -2.49
N VAL A 148 -17.69 3.18 -1.83
CA VAL A 148 -18.23 3.31 -0.46
C VAL A 148 -19.22 4.46 -0.43
N ASP A 149 -20.46 4.18 -0.07
CA ASP A 149 -21.46 5.22 0.20
C ASP A 149 -21.07 5.95 1.50
N ILE A 150 -20.89 7.25 1.39
CA ILE A 150 -20.53 8.15 2.49
C ILE A 150 -21.60 9.21 2.72
N SER A 151 -22.79 9.05 2.15
CA SER A 151 -23.86 10.07 2.20
C SER A 151 -24.32 10.41 3.63
N ALA A 152 -24.17 9.47 4.58
CA ALA A 152 -24.51 9.64 5.98
C ALA A 152 -23.35 10.19 6.84
N ALA A 153 -22.12 10.26 6.31
CA ALA A 153 -20.97 10.71 7.07
C ALA A 153 -21.04 12.19 7.41
N GLN A 154 -20.79 12.54 8.67
CA GLN A 154 -20.87 13.89 9.20
C GLN A 154 -19.48 14.54 9.38
N SER A 155 -18.40 13.80 9.15
CA SER A 155 -17.03 14.28 9.30
C SER A 155 -16.03 13.52 8.42
N PRO A 156 -14.86 14.11 8.15
CA PRO A 156 -13.77 13.39 7.47
C PRO A 156 -13.33 12.12 8.19
N GLU A 157 -13.38 12.09 9.51
CA GLU A 157 -13.03 10.94 10.34
C GLU A 157 -14.01 9.77 10.13
N GLU A 158 -15.30 10.06 9.97
CA GLU A 158 -16.29 9.03 9.64
C GLU A 158 -16.07 8.47 8.24
N ILE A 159 -15.77 9.34 7.26
CA ILE A 159 -15.39 8.90 5.92
C ILE A 159 -14.15 7.99 5.99
N GLN A 160 -13.11 8.40 6.73
CA GLN A 160 -11.90 7.58 6.91
C GLN A 160 -12.25 6.19 7.45
N LYS A 161 -13.08 6.12 8.48
CA LYS A 161 -13.46 4.85 9.09
C LYS A 161 -14.17 3.93 8.09
N LEU A 162 -15.15 4.46 7.36
CA LEU A 162 -15.89 3.72 6.34
C LEU A 162 -14.96 3.20 5.23
N VAL A 163 -14.10 4.06 4.69
CA VAL A 163 -13.15 3.70 3.64
C VAL A 163 -12.15 2.66 4.13
N LEU A 164 -11.62 2.82 5.33
CA LEU A 164 -10.62 1.92 5.91
C LEU A 164 -11.12 0.47 6.02
N GLU A 165 -12.39 0.25 6.37
CA GLU A 165 -13.00 -1.08 6.42
C GLU A 165 -13.00 -1.78 5.04
N HIS A 166 -13.05 -1.00 3.96
CA HIS A 166 -12.98 -1.50 2.59
C HIS A 166 -11.54 -1.72 2.13
N GLU A 167 -10.61 -0.85 2.53
CA GLU A 167 -9.17 -1.08 2.29
C GLU A 167 -8.72 -2.43 2.88
N TRP A 168 -9.16 -2.75 4.11
CA TRP A 168 -8.84 -3.99 4.81
C TRP A 168 -9.33 -5.27 4.09
N LYS A 169 -10.30 -5.14 3.22
CA LYS A 169 -10.82 -6.26 2.39
C LYS A 169 -10.13 -6.27 1.02
N LEU A 170 -10.01 -5.10 0.39
CA LEU A 170 -9.53 -4.97 -0.98
C LEU A 170 -8.06 -5.33 -1.10
N LEU A 171 -7.19 -4.78 -0.24
CA LEU A 171 -5.75 -4.98 -0.35
C LEU A 171 -5.35 -6.46 -0.20
N PRO A 172 -5.81 -7.22 0.82
CA PRO A 172 -5.51 -8.65 0.91
C PRO A 172 -6.03 -9.45 -0.29
N ALA A 173 -7.22 -9.13 -0.80
CA ALA A 173 -7.79 -9.81 -1.97
C ALA A 173 -6.92 -9.65 -3.21
N VAL A 174 -6.48 -8.41 -3.50
CA VAL A 174 -5.58 -8.12 -4.62
C VAL A 174 -4.22 -8.81 -4.45
N VAL A 175 -3.63 -8.77 -3.26
CA VAL A 175 -2.33 -9.44 -3.01
C VAL A 175 -2.45 -10.94 -3.22
N LYS A 176 -3.51 -11.59 -2.74
CA LYS A 176 -3.76 -13.04 -2.98
C LYS A 176 -3.90 -13.35 -4.47
N GLU A 177 -4.59 -12.51 -5.22
CA GLU A 177 -4.73 -12.68 -6.67
C GLU A 177 -3.37 -12.59 -7.39
N LEU A 178 -2.55 -11.59 -7.05
CA LEU A 178 -1.21 -11.42 -7.63
C LEU A 178 -0.28 -12.60 -7.32
N ILE A 179 -0.32 -13.12 -6.09
CA ILE A 179 0.42 -14.35 -5.70
C ILE A 179 -0.02 -15.52 -6.59
N ASN A 180 -1.32 -15.70 -6.78
CA ASN A 180 -1.88 -16.82 -7.55
C ASN A 180 -1.55 -16.68 -9.05
N LYS A 181 -1.73 -15.50 -9.66
CA LYS A 181 -1.38 -15.26 -11.07
C LYS A 181 0.08 -15.61 -11.38
N ARG A 182 1.01 -15.33 -10.45
CA ARG A 182 2.42 -15.66 -10.66
C ARG A 182 2.71 -17.16 -10.50
N LYS A 183 2.04 -17.86 -9.60
CA LYS A 183 2.13 -19.34 -9.52
C LYS A 183 1.73 -19.97 -10.85
N TRP A 184 0.70 -19.48 -11.51
CA TRP A 184 0.25 -19.96 -12.82
C TRP A 184 1.25 -19.73 -13.96
N LYS A 185 2.03 -18.65 -13.96
CA LYS A 185 3.08 -18.40 -14.96
C LYS A 185 4.23 -19.41 -14.83
N PHE A 186 4.64 -19.75 -13.61
CA PHE A 186 5.68 -20.76 -13.36
C PHE A 186 5.33 -22.17 -13.88
N TRP A 187 4.04 -22.49 -14.02
CA TRP A 187 3.59 -23.80 -14.53
C TRP A 187 3.41 -23.83 -16.05
N ARG A 188 3.52 -22.71 -16.74
CA ARG A 188 3.30 -22.58 -18.19
C ARG A 188 4.55 -22.23 -19.00
N GLU A 189 5.65 -21.89 -18.37
CA GLU A 189 6.95 -21.73 -19.03
C GLU A 189 7.71 -23.07 -18.88
N PRO A 190 8.04 -23.74 -20.02
CA PRO A 190 8.78 -25.01 -20.02
C PRO A 190 10.23 -24.83 -19.55
#